data_5680b778622cb58c29a30460afba3b5e
#
_entry.id   5680b778622cb58c29a30460afba3b5e
#
_cell.length_a   1.000
_cell.length_b   1.000
_cell.length_c   1.000
_cell.angle_alpha   90.00
_cell.angle_beta   90.00
_cell.angle_gamma   90.00
#
_symmetry.space_group_name_H-M   'P 1'
#
loop_
_entity.id
_entity.type
_entity.pdbx_description
1 polymer ?
#
loop_
_entity_poly.entity_id
_entity_poly.type
_entity_poly.pdbx_seq_one_letter_code
_entity_poly.pdbx_strand_id
1 'polypeptide(L)'
;MEKRVQDYSKEILKIIRSNTSPAVMAARLQDYHENDLADVLPVLTVQERYKLYRILDTDMLSDIFEYTDEENAAEYLNEMDVKKAAAILSRMETDALADVLNKVEKTKKKILIDLLEPEVRRDVEMIASFDEDEIGSRMTTNYIVITDKLTVKQAMSSLIEQAAKNDNISTIFVVTEQQKFYGAINLKELIIARRDDLLENLVVTSYPYVYAEESIDDCIEELKDYSEDSIPVLDNDNQLLGVITSASIIDLVDDEMGDDYAKLAGLTAEEDLKEPLKERMKKRMPWLIILLGLGMVVSSVVGIFEKVVTALPIIMCFQSLILDMAGNVGTQSLAVTIRVLMDESLTGKQKLELVWKEMRIGLCNGGLLGFLSFILIGLYIYLFKGKTLLFSYAVSGCIGVALLLAMLISSAVGTCIPLFFKKINIDPAVASGPLITTINDLVAVITYYGLSWLFLLEILQFAG
;
A
#
# COMPACT_ATOMS: atom_id res chain seq x y z
N MET A 1 14.41 8.76 25.35
CA MET A 1 15.19 7.50 25.42
C MET A 1 15.06 6.86 24.06
N GLU A 2 15.98 7.15 23.14
CA GLU A 2 16.08 6.38 21.90
C GLU A 2 16.43 4.94 22.28
N LYS A 3 15.51 3.98 22.05
CA LYS A 3 15.88 2.58 21.97
C LYS A 3 16.82 2.47 20.77
N ARG A 4 18.13 2.45 21.01
CA ARG A 4 19.08 1.97 20.02
C ARG A 4 18.76 0.50 19.78
N VAL A 5 18.15 0.19 18.65
CA VAL A 5 18.22 -1.14 18.08
C VAL A 5 19.72 -1.38 17.89
N GLN A 6 20.26 -2.41 18.50
CA GLN A 6 21.70 -2.68 18.45
C GLN A 6 22.00 -3.20 17.06
N ASP A 7 22.74 -2.42 16.28
CA ASP A 7 23.20 -2.83 14.94
C ASP A 7 24.31 -3.87 15.08
N TYR A 8 23.96 -5.13 14.85
CA TYR A 8 24.88 -6.26 14.89
C TYR A 8 25.72 -6.43 13.62
N SER A 9 25.46 -5.70 12.53
CA SER A 9 26.11 -5.86 11.23
C SER A 9 27.64 -5.84 11.31
N LYS A 10 28.21 -4.96 12.15
CA LYS A 10 29.67 -4.86 12.36
C LYS A 10 30.26 -6.08 13.06
N GLU A 11 29.53 -6.67 13.99
CA GLU A 11 29.95 -7.86 14.73
C GLU A 11 29.88 -9.08 13.82
N ILE A 12 28.79 -9.23 13.09
CA ILE A 12 28.59 -10.30 12.10
C ILE A 12 29.69 -10.24 11.02
N LEU A 13 29.95 -9.07 10.44
CA LEU A 13 31.02 -8.87 9.45
C LEU A 13 32.39 -9.24 10.03
N LYS A 14 32.68 -8.92 11.30
CA LYS A 14 33.93 -9.28 11.95
C LYS A 14 34.06 -10.81 12.13
N ILE A 15 32.96 -11.49 12.45
CA ILE A 15 32.93 -12.96 12.54
C ILE A 15 33.21 -13.58 11.17
N ILE A 16 32.51 -13.16 10.11
CA ILE A 16 32.67 -13.69 8.76
C ILE A 16 34.11 -13.47 8.23
N ARG A 17 34.70 -12.32 8.52
CA ARG A 17 36.08 -11.96 8.11
C ARG A 17 37.16 -12.53 8.99
N SER A 18 36.79 -13.20 10.09
CA SER A 18 37.76 -13.80 11.00
C SER A 18 38.40 -15.07 10.41
N ASN A 19 39.58 -15.44 10.93
CA ASN A 19 40.30 -16.65 10.58
C ASN A 19 39.91 -17.85 11.46
N THR A 20 38.68 -17.87 12.00
CA THR A 20 38.19 -19.01 12.80
C THR A 20 37.83 -20.21 11.94
N SER A 21 37.80 -21.39 12.54
CA SER A 21 37.36 -22.58 11.82
C SER A 21 35.89 -22.48 11.36
N PRO A 22 35.50 -23.13 10.25
CA PRO A 22 34.11 -23.09 9.74
C PRO A 22 33.05 -23.43 10.80
N ALA A 23 33.28 -24.48 11.59
CA ALA A 23 32.36 -24.91 12.64
C ALA A 23 32.19 -23.86 13.78
N VAL A 24 33.27 -23.20 14.18
CA VAL A 24 33.21 -22.13 15.19
C VAL A 24 32.55 -20.89 14.63
N MET A 25 32.73 -20.61 13.34
CA MET A 25 32.07 -19.48 12.67
C MET A 25 30.57 -19.73 12.56
N ALA A 26 30.12 -20.89 12.11
CA ALA A 26 28.72 -21.27 12.05
C ALA A 26 28.04 -21.15 13.43
N ALA A 27 28.65 -21.77 14.47
CA ALA A 27 28.12 -21.71 15.84
C ALA A 27 27.97 -20.29 16.39
N ARG A 28 28.85 -19.35 16.00
CA ARG A 28 28.75 -17.94 16.41
C ARG A 28 27.70 -17.17 15.62
N LEU A 29 27.44 -17.54 14.37
CA LEU A 29 26.42 -16.89 13.55
C LEU A 29 25.02 -17.33 13.97
N GLN A 30 24.85 -18.53 14.50
CA GLN A 30 23.59 -19.01 15.09
C GLN A 30 23.14 -18.24 16.34
N ASP A 31 24.01 -17.41 16.95
CA ASP A 31 23.64 -16.53 18.06
C ASP A 31 22.88 -15.26 17.60
N TYR A 32 22.82 -14.98 16.29
CA TYR A 32 22.17 -13.80 15.71
C TYR A 32 20.87 -14.22 15.02
N HIS A 33 19.90 -13.28 15.03
CA HIS A 33 18.65 -13.48 14.29
C HIS A 33 18.90 -13.49 12.78
N GLU A 34 18.12 -14.26 12.06
CA GLU A 34 18.23 -14.48 10.61
C GLU A 34 18.11 -13.15 9.84
N ASN A 35 17.23 -12.26 10.28
CA ASN A 35 17.10 -10.91 9.72
C ASN A 35 18.40 -10.08 9.83
N ASP A 36 19.12 -10.14 10.96
CA ASP A 36 20.41 -9.44 11.12
C ASP A 36 21.47 -10.02 10.16
N LEU A 37 21.38 -11.31 9.84
CA LEU A 37 22.25 -11.98 8.88
C LEU A 37 21.89 -11.64 7.44
N ALA A 38 20.60 -11.52 7.11
CA ALA A 38 20.10 -11.09 5.82
C ALA A 38 20.57 -9.66 5.49
N ASP A 39 20.46 -8.73 6.43
CA ASP A 39 20.91 -7.33 6.30
C ASP A 39 22.39 -7.19 5.97
N VAL A 40 23.22 -8.17 6.31
CA VAL A 40 24.65 -8.15 6.04
C VAL A 40 24.99 -8.70 4.65
N LEU A 41 24.15 -9.54 4.04
CA LEU A 41 24.43 -10.18 2.74
C LEU A 41 24.77 -9.18 1.62
N PRO A 42 24.07 -8.04 1.46
CA PRO A 42 24.40 -7.06 0.42
C PRO A 42 25.75 -6.38 0.59
N VAL A 43 26.27 -6.33 1.82
CA VAL A 43 27.56 -5.69 2.15
C VAL A 43 28.75 -6.66 1.96
N LEU A 44 28.47 -7.96 1.84
CA LEU A 44 29.47 -8.99 1.62
C LEU A 44 29.93 -9.03 0.17
N THR A 45 31.21 -9.32 -0.02
CA THR A 45 31.72 -9.71 -1.34
C THR A 45 31.20 -11.09 -1.73
N VAL A 46 31.13 -11.38 -3.02
CA VAL A 46 30.73 -12.70 -3.55
C VAL A 46 31.52 -13.84 -2.89
N GLN A 47 32.83 -13.65 -2.64
CA GLN A 47 33.67 -14.66 -1.98
C GLN A 47 33.29 -14.87 -0.51
N GLU A 48 32.90 -13.82 0.20
CA GLU A 48 32.42 -13.90 1.58
C GLU A 48 31.06 -14.59 1.64
N ARG A 49 30.15 -14.30 0.70
CA ARG A 49 28.88 -15.04 0.57
C ARG A 49 29.08 -16.51 0.23
N TYR A 50 29.97 -16.85 -0.70
CA TYR A 50 30.34 -18.26 -0.97
C TYR A 50 30.84 -18.99 0.27
N LYS A 51 31.60 -18.31 1.13
CA LYS A 51 32.05 -18.87 2.39
C LYS A 51 30.84 -19.17 3.30
N LEU A 52 29.90 -18.28 3.44
CA LEU A 52 28.66 -18.49 4.21
C LEU A 52 27.86 -19.67 3.68
N TYR A 53 27.61 -19.70 2.36
CA TYR A 53 26.87 -20.79 1.73
C TYR A 53 27.52 -22.19 1.98
N ARG A 54 28.77 -22.25 2.28
CA ARG A 54 29.49 -23.53 2.56
C ARG A 54 29.48 -23.90 4.02
N ILE A 55 29.39 -22.98 4.94
CA ILE A 55 29.50 -23.22 6.38
C ILE A 55 28.15 -23.30 7.09
N LEU A 56 27.14 -22.61 6.58
CA LEU A 56 25.79 -22.67 7.11
C LEU A 56 25.05 -23.88 6.54
N ASP A 57 24.17 -24.47 7.33
CA ASP A 57 23.28 -25.54 6.88
C ASP A 57 22.15 -24.97 5.99
N THR A 58 21.36 -25.87 5.44
CA THR A 58 20.31 -25.50 4.48
C THR A 58 19.15 -24.80 5.17
N ASP A 59 18.81 -25.22 6.40
CA ASP A 59 17.68 -24.65 7.14
C ASP A 59 17.99 -23.19 7.50
N MET A 60 19.14 -22.90 8.10
CA MET A 60 19.55 -21.53 8.42
C MET A 60 19.70 -20.64 7.18
N LEU A 61 20.14 -21.20 6.05
CA LEU A 61 20.19 -20.43 4.79
C LEU A 61 18.79 -20.14 4.25
N SER A 62 17.85 -21.07 4.40
CA SER A 62 16.45 -20.87 4.06
C SER A 62 15.86 -19.68 4.84
N ASP A 63 15.99 -19.73 6.16
CA ASP A 63 15.49 -18.70 7.06
C ASP A 63 16.10 -17.31 6.73
N ILE A 64 17.42 -17.25 6.46
CA ILE A 64 18.07 -15.99 6.04
C ILE A 64 17.52 -15.50 4.70
N PHE A 65 17.21 -16.40 3.76
CA PHE A 65 16.70 -16.01 2.44
C PHE A 65 15.26 -15.51 2.51
N GLU A 66 14.45 -15.96 3.45
CA GLU A 66 13.09 -15.46 3.71
C GLU A 66 13.09 -13.99 4.18
N TYR A 67 14.11 -13.58 4.94
CA TYR A 67 14.31 -12.18 5.34
C TYR A 67 15.09 -11.34 4.31
N THR A 68 15.50 -11.94 3.20
CA THR A 68 16.27 -11.23 2.16
C THR A 68 15.32 -10.70 1.11
N ASP A 69 15.50 -9.44 0.69
CA ASP A 69 14.81 -8.86 -0.46
C ASP A 69 14.81 -9.83 -1.66
N GLU A 70 13.66 -10.03 -2.29
CA GLU A 70 13.43 -11.06 -3.31
C GLU A 70 14.37 -10.95 -4.51
N GLU A 71 14.69 -9.74 -4.96
CA GLU A 71 15.63 -9.51 -6.08
C GLU A 71 17.04 -9.92 -5.70
N ASN A 72 17.47 -9.56 -4.47
CA ASN A 72 18.77 -9.97 -3.95
C ASN A 72 18.82 -11.49 -3.70
N ALA A 73 17.77 -12.09 -3.16
CA ALA A 73 17.66 -13.52 -2.98
C ALA A 73 17.79 -14.27 -4.31
N ALA A 74 17.07 -13.82 -5.35
CA ALA A 74 17.18 -14.38 -6.71
C ALA A 74 18.60 -14.24 -7.29
N GLU A 75 19.30 -13.11 -7.05
CA GLU A 75 20.70 -12.92 -7.44
C GLU A 75 21.62 -13.89 -6.68
N TYR A 76 21.47 -14.02 -5.37
CA TYR A 76 22.30 -14.91 -4.54
C TYR A 76 22.09 -16.39 -4.87
N LEU A 77 20.88 -16.80 -5.23
CA LEU A 77 20.60 -18.14 -5.77
C LEU A 77 21.36 -18.40 -7.09
N ASN A 78 21.66 -17.34 -7.88
CA ASN A 78 22.47 -17.47 -9.07
C ASN A 78 23.96 -17.72 -8.78
N GLU A 79 24.43 -17.36 -7.60
CA GLU A 79 25.79 -17.60 -7.15
C GLU A 79 26.02 -19.07 -6.74
N MET A 80 24.96 -19.86 -6.52
CA MET A 80 25.05 -21.21 -5.97
C MET A 80 24.92 -22.30 -7.04
N ASP A 81 25.35 -23.51 -6.67
CA ASP A 81 24.99 -24.72 -7.41
C ASP A 81 23.49 -24.93 -7.41
N VAL A 82 22.92 -25.28 -8.57
CA VAL A 82 21.47 -25.37 -8.76
C VAL A 82 20.81 -26.37 -7.79
N LYS A 83 21.49 -27.47 -7.42
CA LYS A 83 20.96 -28.43 -6.44
C LYS A 83 20.92 -27.84 -5.04
N LYS A 84 21.92 -27.03 -4.66
CA LYS A 84 21.94 -26.36 -3.37
C LYS A 84 20.89 -25.28 -3.32
N ALA A 85 20.73 -24.49 -4.37
CA ALA A 85 19.65 -23.50 -4.49
C ALA A 85 18.28 -24.17 -4.36
N ALA A 86 18.02 -25.26 -5.06
CA ALA A 86 16.76 -26.00 -4.94
C ALA A 86 16.53 -26.59 -3.54
N ALA A 87 17.60 -27.04 -2.86
CA ALA A 87 17.49 -27.55 -1.49
C ALA A 87 17.15 -26.45 -0.47
N ILE A 88 17.67 -25.24 -0.64
CA ILE A 88 17.32 -24.07 0.17
C ILE A 88 15.86 -23.71 -0.10
N LEU A 89 15.49 -23.53 -1.36
CA LEU A 89 14.12 -23.21 -1.78
C LEU A 89 13.09 -24.23 -1.29
N SER A 90 13.42 -25.52 -1.22
CA SER A 90 12.52 -26.56 -0.70
C SER A 90 12.29 -26.48 0.82
N ARG A 91 12.96 -25.57 1.52
CA ARG A 91 12.83 -25.37 2.97
C ARG A 91 12.17 -24.03 3.30
N MET A 92 12.09 -23.11 2.34
CA MET A 92 11.44 -21.82 2.48
C MET A 92 9.93 -21.99 2.63
N GLU A 93 9.31 -21.04 3.28
CA GLU A 93 7.84 -20.91 3.26
C GLU A 93 7.34 -20.73 1.81
N THR A 94 6.18 -21.27 1.51
CA THR A 94 5.73 -21.43 0.12
C THR A 94 5.44 -20.10 -0.56
N ASP A 95 4.96 -19.10 0.19
CA ASP A 95 4.76 -17.72 -0.27
C ASP A 95 6.10 -17.04 -0.60
N ALA A 96 7.05 -17.00 0.35
CA ALA A 96 8.39 -16.44 0.12
C ALA A 96 9.12 -17.16 -1.04
N LEU A 97 8.98 -18.47 -1.14
CA LEU A 97 9.50 -19.26 -2.26
C LEU A 97 8.90 -18.82 -3.60
N ALA A 98 7.58 -18.62 -3.66
CA ALA A 98 6.89 -18.18 -4.89
C ALA A 98 7.37 -16.81 -5.33
N ASP A 99 7.52 -15.86 -4.41
CA ASP A 99 7.97 -14.49 -4.66
C ASP A 99 9.42 -14.46 -5.17
N VAL A 100 10.33 -15.17 -4.54
CA VAL A 100 11.72 -15.30 -5.02
C VAL A 100 11.76 -15.94 -6.41
N LEU A 101 10.97 -17.00 -6.67
CA LEU A 101 10.91 -17.63 -7.98
C LEU A 101 10.37 -16.70 -9.07
N ASN A 102 9.53 -15.75 -8.75
CA ASN A 102 9.02 -14.75 -9.69
C ASN A 102 10.10 -13.78 -10.16
N LYS A 103 11.14 -13.55 -9.36
CA LYS A 103 12.30 -12.71 -9.70
C LYS A 103 13.42 -13.48 -10.43
N VAL A 104 13.37 -14.82 -10.47
CA VAL A 104 14.36 -15.65 -11.16
C VAL A 104 14.09 -15.71 -12.66
N GLU A 105 15.16 -15.74 -13.49
CA GLU A 105 15.04 -15.87 -14.94
C GLU A 105 14.24 -17.13 -15.34
N LYS A 106 13.31 -17.00 -16.29
CA LYS A 106 12.36 -18.07 -16.69
C LYS A 106 12.99 -19.43 -16.96
N THR A 107 14.20 -19.46 -17.56
CA THR A 107 14.92 -20.71 -17.86
C THR A 107 15.37 -21.41 -16.59
N LYS A 108 15.92 -20.65 -15.65
CA LYS A 108 16.42 -21.16 -14.37
C LYS A 108 15.27 -21.49 -13.42
N LYS A 109 14.21 -20.67 -13.38
CA LYS A 109 12.99 -20.94 -12.62
C LYS A 109 12.47 -22.35 -12.90
N LYS A 110 12.35 -22.72 -14.18
CA LYS A 110 11.88 -24.06 -14.55
C LYS A 110 12.77 -25.17 -14.01
N ILE A 111 14.10 -25.01 -14.10
CA ILE A 111 15.06 -26.00 -13.60
C ILE A 111 14.97 -26.10 -12.06
N LEU A 112 14.84 -24.99 -11.37
CA LEU A 112 14.70 -24.98 -9.92
C LEU A 112 13.41 -25.69 -9.48
N ILE A 113 12.27 -25.37 -10.10
CA ILE A 113 10.98 -26.02 -9.83
C ILE A 113 11.07 -27.55 -10.07
N ASP A 114 11.72 -27.97 -11.16
CA ASP A 114 11.91 -29.39 -11.45
C ASP A 114 12.77 -30.13 -10.42
N LEU A 115 13.59 -29.41 -9.65
CA LEU A 115 14.48 -29.96 -8.61
C LEU A 115 13.90 -29.83 -7.18
N LEU A 116 12.80 -29.14 -6.99
CA LEU A 116 12.11 -29.06 -5.69
C LEU A 116 11.60 -30.42 -5.23
N GLU A 117 11.42 -30.57 -3.93
CA GLU A 117 10.75 -31.73 -3.37
C GLU A 117 9.31 -31.86 -3.92
N PRO A 118 8.79 -33.08 -4.17
CA PRO A 118 7.50 -33.24 -4.88
C PRO A 118 6.30 -32.62 -4.17
N GLU A 119 6.33 -32.46 -2.84
CA GLU A 119 5.29 -31.80 -2.06
C GLU A 119 5.36 -30.29 -2.30
N VAL A 120 6.52 -29.66 -2.06
CA VAL A 120 6.77 -28.23 -2.26
C VAL A 120 6.49 -27.80 -3.70
N ARG A 121 6.90 -28.64 -4.67
CA ARG A 121 6.62 -28.36 -6.09
C ARG A 121 5.11 -28.24 -6.37
N ARG A 122 4.28 -29.14 -5.84
CA ARG A 122 2.82 -29.08 -6.02
C ARG A 122 2.24 -27.84 -5.40
N ASP A 123 2.71 -27.45 -4.22
CA ASP A 123 2.24 -26.29 -3.51
C ASP A 123 2.57 -25.01 -4.26
N VAL A 124 3.81 -24.88 -4.77
CA VAL A 124 4.21 -23.76 -5.63
C VAL A 124 3.41 -23.70 -6.93
N GLU A 125 3.19 -24.86 -7.59
CA GLU A 125 2.38 -24.92 -8.82
C GLU A 125 0.92 -24.52 -8.55
N MET A 126 0.38 -24.84 -7.38
CA MET A 126 -0.95 -24.44 -6.93
C MET A 126 -1.02 -22.93 -6.69
N ILE A 127 -0.10 -22.36 -5.91
CA ILE A 127 -0.05 -20.92 -5.64
C ILE A 127 0.16 -20.13 -6.95
N ALA A 128 1.05 -20.58 -7.83
CA ALA A 128 1.30 -19.96 -9.12
C ALA A 128 0.14 -20.08 -10.13
N SER A 129 -0.92 -20.81 -9.80
CA SER A 129 -2.13 -20.89 -10.63
C SER A 129 -3.11 -19.74 -10.38
N PHE A 130 -2.96 -19.04 -9.29
CA PHE A 130 -3.74 -17.83 -8.96
C PHE A 130 -3.11 -16.59 -9.61
N ASP A 131 -3.94 -15.60 -9.93
CA ASP A 131 -3.48 -14.32 -10.43
C ASP A 131 -2.80 -13.52 -9.29
N GLU A 132 -1.90 -12.58 -9.63
CA GLU A 132 -1.11 -11.83 -8.63
C GLU A 132 -1.96 -10.95 -7.71
N ASP A 133 -3.17 -10.59 -8.14
CA ASP A 133 -4.17 -9.81 -7.39
C ASP A 133 -5.16 -10.67 -6.60
N GLU A 134 -5.08 -12.00 -6.70
CA GLU A 134 -5.89 -12.94 -5.93
C GLU A 134 -5.19 -13.35 -4.63
N ILE A 135 -5.94 -13.45 -3.53
CA ILE A 135 -5.39 -13.76 -2.20
C ILE A 135 -4.73 -15.16 -2.14
N GLY A 136 -5.17 -16.09 -3.00
CA GLY A 136 -4.54 -17.41 -3.14
C GLY A 136 -3.09 -17.38 -3.58
N SER A 137 -2.64 -16.30 -4.25
CA SER A 137 -1.24 -16.11 -4.66
C SER A 137 -0.31 -15.79 -3.49
N ARG A 138 -0.87 -15.40 -2.34
CA ARG A 138 -0.15 -14.95 -1.13
C ARG A 138 -0.27 -15.92 0.06
N MET A 139 -0.91 -17.09 -0.14
CA MET A 139 -1.07 -18.07 0.91
C MET A 139 0.18 -18.92 1.10
N THR A 140 0.37 -19.39 2.34
CA THR A 140 1.34 -20.43 2.66
C THR A 140 0.66 -21.77 2.92
N THR A 141 1.34 -22.89 2.64
CA THR A 141 0.89 -24.24 2.99
C THR A 141 1.44 -24.71 4.33
N ASN A 142 2.14 -23.84 5.06
CA ASN A 142 2.69 -24.09 6.38
C ASN A 142 1.62 -23.90 7.46
N TYR A 143 0.83 -24.94 7.72
CA TYR A 143 -0.25 -24.92 8.75
C TYR A 143 -0.52 -26.33 9.31
N ILE A 144 -1.22 -26.36 10.45
CA ILE A 144 -1.65 -27.59 11.11
C ILE A 144 -3.12 -27.86 10.82
N VAL A 145 -3.43 -29.06 10.35
CA VAL A 145 -4.82 -29.50 10.09
C VAL A 145 -5.15 -30.81 10.81
N ILE A 146 -6.32 -30.88 11.40
CA ILE A 146 -6.86 -32.08 12.04
C ILE A 146 -8.30 -32.32 11.61
N THR A 147 -8.80 -33.57 11.82
CA THR A 147 -10.21 -33.88 11.53
C THR A 147 -11.09 -33.72 12.76
N ASP A 148 -12.35 -33.34 12.53
CA ASP A 148 -13.38 -33.09 13.58
C ASP A 148 -13.71 -34.28 14.48
N LYS A 149 -13.36 -35.51 14.04
CA LYS A 149 -13.66 -36.75 14.75
C LYS A 149 -12.60 -37.20 15.75
N LEU A 150 -11.48 -36.47 15.85
CA LEU A 150 -10.41 -36.84 16.76
C LEU A 150 -10.78 -36.53 18.21
N THR A 151 -10.23 -37.32 19.14
CA THR A 151 -10.21 -36.96 20.57
C THR A 151 -9.09 -35.95 20.81
N VAL A 152 -9.15 -35.19 21.91
CA VAL A 152 -8.11 -34.20 22.31
C VAL A 152 -6.71 -34.87 22.34
N LYS A 153 -6.61 -36.11 22.81
CA LYS A 153 -5.34 -36.85 22.80
C LYS A 153 -4.82 -37.12 21.39
N GLN A 154 -5.70 -37.52 20.48
CA GLN A 154 -5.31 -37.80 19.09
C GLN A 154 -4.97 -36.51 18.34
N ALA A 155 -5.73 -35.43 18.57
CA ALA A 155 -5.45 -34.11 18.04
C ALA A 155 -4.07 -33.60 18.47
N MET A 156 -3.73 -33.72 19.76
CA MET A 156 -2.40 -33.38 20.27
C MET A 156 -1.29 -34.24 19.66
N SER A 157 -1.54 -35.53 19.43
CA SER A 157 -0.53 -36.40 18.80
C SER A 157 -0.30 -36.01 17.32
N SER A 158 -1.38 -35.70 16.60
CA SER A 158 -1.31 -35.22 15.22
C SER A 158 -0.61 -33.87 15.12
N LEU A 159 -0.90 -32.94 16.04
CA LEU A 159 -0.19 -31.65 16.15
C LEU A 159 1.32 -31.86 16.31
N ILE A 160 1.76 -32.71 17.25
CA ILE A 160 3.19 -32.94 17.50
C ILE A 160 3.89 -33.53 16.27
N GLU A 161 3.22 -34.39 15.52
CA GLU A 161 3.75 -34.96 14.29
C GLU A 161 3.90 -33.92 13.18
N GLN A 162 2.89 -33.05 13.02
CA GLN A 162 2.90 -32.01 12.00
C GLN A 162 3.83 -30.84 12.36
N ALA A 163 3.93 -30.47 13.65
CA ALA A 163 4.83 -29.41 14.14
C ALA A 163 6.32 -29.70 13.94
N ALA A 164 6.69 -30.93 13.58
CA ALA A 164 8.06 -31.24 13.16
C ALA A 164 8.39 -30.69 11.75
N LYS A 165 7.39 -30.28 10.97
CA LYS A 165 7.52 -29.81 9.59
C LYS A 165 6.88 -28.43 9.36
N ASN A 166 6.04 -27.97 10.25
CA ASN A 166 5.31 -26.72 10.13
C ASN A 166 5.57 -25.85 11.37
N ASP A 167 5.90 -24.59 11.15
CA ASP A 167 6.21 -23.61 12.19
C ASP A 167 4.98 -22.82 12.62
N ASN A 168 3.98 -22.66 11.74
CA ASN A 168 2.72 -21.99 12.03
C ASN A 168 1.77 -22.92 12.80
N ILE A 169 2.00 -23.04 14.11
CA ILE A 169 1.30 -23.98 15.01
C ILE A 169 0.30 -23.30 15.95
N SER A 170 0.25 -21.98 16.00
CA SER A 170 -0.60 -21.21 16.93
C SER A 170 -2.09 -21.49 16.73
N THR A 171 -2.49 -21.69 15.46
CA THR A 171 -3.84 -22.02 15.05
C THR A 171 -3.88 -23.39 14.40
N ILE A 172 -4.79 -24.24 14.89
CA ILE A 172 -5.01 -25.59 14.36
C ILE A 172 -6.33 -25.58 13.61
N PHE A 173 -6.28 -25.85 12.31
CA PHE A 173 -7.48 -25.90 11.49
C PHE A 173 -8.16 -27.24 11.56
N VAL A 174 -9.47 -27.23 11.62
CA VAL A 174 -10.30 -28.42 11.72
C VAL A 174 -11.08 -28.61 10.43
N VAL A 175 -10.97 -29.79 9.84
CA VAL A 175 -11.70 -30.17 8.64
C VAL A 175 -12.63 -31.35 8.92
N THR A 176 -13.70 -31.46 8.14
CA THR A 176 -14.58 -32.63 8.18
C THR A 176 -13.93 -33.85 7.52
N GLU A 177 -14.53 -35.05 7.66
CA GLU A 177 -14.08 -36.24 6.91
C GLU A 177 -14.08 -36.05 5.38
N GLN A 178 -14.85 -35.06 4.87
CA GLN A 178 -14.90 -34.69 3.46
C GLN A 178 -13.88 -33.61 3.08
N GLN A 179 -12.91 -33.31 3.96
CA GLN A 179 -11.88 -32.29 3.78
C GLN A 179 -12.40 -30.86 3.68
N LYS A 180 -13.65 -30.60 4.13
CA LYS A 180 -14.20 -29.25 4.17
C LYS A 180 -13.82 -28.55 5.47
N PHE A 181 -13.50 -27.28 5.38
CA PHE A 181 -13.21 -26.45 6.55
C PHE A 181 -14.40 -26.43 7.51
N TYR A 182 -14.14 -26.68 8.78
CA TYR A 182 -15.15 -26.73 9.84
C TYR A 182 -14.96 -25.62 10.88
N GLY A 183 -13.72 -25.24 11.16
CA GLY A 183 -13.37 -24.21 12.13
C GLY A 183 -11.91 -24.28 12.53
N ALA A 184 -11.54 -23.57 13.59
CA ALA A 184 -10.18 -23.55 14.11
C ALA A 184 -10.13 -23.72 15.63
N ILE A 185 -8.98 -24.16 16.14
CA ILE A 185 -8.68 -24.29 17.56
C ILE A 185 -7.39 -23.52 17.84
N ASN A 186 -7.40 -22.65 18.85
CA ASN A 186 -6.17 -22.04 19.31
C ASN A 186 -5.31 -23.08 20.05
N LEU A 187 -4.01 -23.13 19.76
CA LEU A 187 -3.07 -24.06 20.41
C LEU A 187 -3.17 -24.03 21.95
N LYS A 188 -3.31 -22.85 22.53
CA LYS A 188 -3.48 -22.68 23.97
C LYS A 188 -4.67 -23.47 24.52
N GLU A 189 -5.82 -23.41 23.83
CA GLU A 189 -7.03 -24.13 24.26
C GLU A 189 -6.83 -25.64 24.18
N LEU A 190 -6.12 -26.13 23.14
CA LEU A 190 -5.79 -27.55 23.02
C LEU A 190 -4.82 -28.01 24.13
N ILE A 191 -3.82 -27.18 24.50
CA ILE A 191 -2.86 -27.48 25.58
C ILE A 191 -3.53 -27.60 26.95
N ILE A 192 -4.48 -26.70 27.26
CA ILE A 192 -5.17 -26.68 28.58
C ILE A 192 -6.34 -27.63 28.66
N ALA A 193 -6.81 -28.19 27.53
CA ALA A 193 -7.92 -29.13 27.46
C ALA A 193 -7.62 -30.41 28.23
N ARG A 194 -8.67 -30.94 28.86
CA ARG A 194 -8.54 -32.23 29.54
C ARG A 194 -8.65 -33.38 28.55
N ARG A 195 -8.02 -34.48 28.88
CA ARG A 195 -7.94 -35.65 28.01
C ARG A 195 -9.30 -36.20 27.54
N ASP A 196 -10.30 -36.02 28.39
CA ASP A 196 -11.68 -36.55 28.19
C ASP A 196 -12.64 -35.48 27.64
N ASP A 197 -12.15 -34.25 27.37
CA ASP A 197 -12.95 -33.20 26.74
C ASP A 197 -13.22 -33.58 25.28
N LEU A 198 -14.41 -33.19 24.80
CA LEU A 198 -14.76 -33.35 23.39
C LEU A 198 -14.07 -32.26 22.58
N LEU A 199 -13.37 -32.63 21.51
CA LEU A 199 -12.67 -31.69 20.61
C LEU A 199 -13.63 -30.65 20.05
N GLU A 200 -14.87 -31.04 19.75
CA GLU A 200 -15.91 -30.16 19.22
C GLU A 200 -16.17 -28.92 20.10
N ASN A 201 -16.00 -29.04 21.44
CA ASN A 201 -16.18 -27.94 22.38
C ASN A 201 -15.04 -26.88 22.31
N LEU A 202 -13.91 -27.21 21.67
CA LEU A 202 -12.75 -26.34 21.52
C LEU A 202 -12.78 -25.64 20.16
N VAL A 203 -13.58 -26.13 19.22
CA VAL A 203 -13.59 -25.59 17.82
C VAL A 203 -14.39 -24.31 17.77
N VAL A 204 -13.79 -23.26 17.28
CA VAL A 204 -14.44 -22.01 16.90
C VAL A 204 -14.94 -22.14 15.46
N THR A 205 -16.24 -22.38 15.29
CA THR A 205 -16.84 -22.59 13.96
C THR A 205 -17.17 -21.29 13.21
N SER A 206 -17.16 -20.15 13.93
CA SER A 206 -17.31 -18.80 13.36
C SER A 206 -15.97 -18.15 13.04
N TYR A 207 -14.92 -18.94 12.80
CA TYR A 207 -13.59 -18.46 12.48
C TYR A 207 -13.58 -17.79 11.10
N PRO A 208 -12.92 -16.63 10.92
CA PRO A 208 -12.85 -15.94 9.64
C PRO A 208 -12.11 -16.79 8.59
N TYR A 209 -12.50 -16.65 7.34
CA TYR A 209 -11.86 -17.32 6.21
C TYR A 209 -12.02 -16.46 4.93
N VAL A 210 -11.21 -16.71 3.93
CA VAL A 210 -11.28 -16.10 2.60
C VAL A 210 -11.29 -17.18 1.52
N TYR A 211 -11.80 -16.84 0.33
CA TYR A 211 -11.68 -17.71 -0.84
C TYR A 211 -10.48 -17.33 -1.69
N ALA A 212 -9.76 -18.32 -2.21
CA ALA A 212 -8.50 -18.13 -2.92
C ALA A 212 -8.59 -17.20 -4.16
N GLU A 213 -9.76 -17.14 -4.81
CA GLU A 213 -10.04 -16.29 -5.99
C GLU A 213 -10.53 -14.88 -5.62
N GLU A 214 -10.61 -14.53 -4.32
CA GLU A 214 -10.96 -13.17 -3.89
C GLU A 214 -9.80 -12.21 -4.11
N SER A 215 -10.12 -10.96 -4.44
CA SER A 215 -9.12 -9.89 -4.59
C SER A 215 -8.42 -9.60 -3.26
N ILE A 216 -7.11 -9.38 -3.32
CA ILE A 216 -6.31 -9.00 -2.14
C ILE A 216 -6.88 -7.75 -1.46
N ASP A 217 -7.24 -6.72 -2.23
CA ASP A 217 -7.77 -5.45 -1.72
C ASP A 217 -9.06 -5.65 -0.90
N ASP A 218 -10.00 -6.49 -1.40
CA ASP A 218 -11.25 -6.79 -0.71
C ASP A 218 -10.98 -7.62 0.56
N CYS A 219 -10.07 -8.59 0.50
CA CYS A 219 -9.69 -9.41 1.64
C CYS A 219 -9.02 -8.60 2.76
N ILE A 220 -8.10 -7.69 2.42
CA ILE A 220 -7.41 -6.86 3.41
C ILE A 220 -8.40 -5.99 4.19
N GLU A 221 -9.41 -5.41 3.52
CA GLU A 221 -10.43 -4.59 4.17
C GLU A 221 -11.18 -5.37 5.26
N GLU A 222 -11.40 -6.69 5.03
CA GLU A 222 -12.06 -7.58 6.00
C GLU A 222 -11.09 -8.14 7.05
N LEU A 223 -9.91 -8.58 6.62
CA LEU A 223 -8.96 -9.33 7.47
C LEU A 223 -8.25 -8.47 8.51
N LYS A 224 -8.00 -7.20 8.24
CA LYS A 224 -7.33 -6.29 9.20
C LYS A 224 -8.05 -6.13 10.54
N ASP A 225 -9.37 -6.38 10.57
CA ASP A 225 -10.18 -6.28 11.78
C ASP A 225 -10.10 -7.55 12.67
N TYR A 226 -9.57 -8.66 12.12
CA TYR A 226 -9.37 -9.90 12.87
C TYR A 226 -7.93 -9.95 13.39
N SER A 227 -7.78 -10.13 14.69
CA SER A 227 -6.47 -10.25 15.36
C SER A 227 -6.06 -11.72 15.49
N GLU A 228 -6.21 -12.48 14.41
CA GLU A 228 -5.88 -13.91 14.36
C GLU A 228 -4.45 -14.13 13.86
N ASP A 229 -3.77 -15.17 14.35
CA ASP A 229 -2.39 -15.47 13.94
C ASP A 229 -2.32 -15.95 12.48
N SER A 230 -3.35 -16.64 12.00
CA SER A 230 -3.47 -17.08 10.61
C SER A 230 -4.95 -17.29 10.22
N ILE A 231 -5.29 -17.01 8.97
CA ILE A 231 -6.64 -17.10 8.41
C ILE A 231 -6.64 -18.12 7.26
N PRO A 232 -7.59 -19.08 7.24
CA PRO A 232 -7.64 -20.12 6.24
C PRO A 232 -8.11 -19.59 4.89
N VAL A 233 -7.45 -20.03 3.83
CA VAL A 233 -7.79 -19.80 2.44
C VAL A 233 -8.48 -21.04 1.88
N LEU A 234 -9.69 -20.87 1.36
CA LEU A 234 -10.55 -21.95 0.90
C LEU A 234 -10.73 -21.92 -0.62
N ASP A 235 -10.99 -23.08 -1.19
CA ASP A 235 -11.51 -23.16 -2.55
C ASP A 235 -13.06 -22.96 -2.59
N ASN A 236 -13.63 -22.94 -3.79
CA ASN A 236 -15.08 -22.79 -4.01
C ASN A 236 -15.91 -23.97 -3.47
N ASP A 237 -15.29 -25.11 -3.12
CA ASP A 237 -15.91 -26.27 -2.49
C ASP A 237 -15.77 -26.26 -0.95
N ASN A 238 -15.24 -25.19 -0.38
CA ASN A 238 -14.87 -25.00 1.04
C ASN A 238 -13.78 -25.97 1.54
N GLN A 239 -12.87 -26.40 0.68
CA GLN A 239 -11.70 -27.16 1.08
C GLN A 239 -10.58 -26.19 1.46
N LEU A 240 -9.79 -26.54 2.47
CA LEU A 240 -8.65 -25.76 2.92
C LEU A 240 -7.48 -25.93 1.94
N LEU A 241 -7.06 -24.84 1.29
CA LEU A 241 -5.92 -24.81 0.37
C LEU A 241 -4.63 -24.36 1.05
N GLY A 242 -4.72 -23.35 1.89
CA GLY A 242 -3.60 -22.73 2.57
C GLY A 242 -4.07 -21.79 3.68
N VAL A 243 -3.16 -20.96 4.16
CA VAL A 243 -3.45 -19.93 5.16
C VAL A 243 -2.71 -18.64 4.82
N ILE A 244 -3.26 -17.50 5.23
CA ILE A 244 -2.56 -16.21 5.27
C ILE A 244 -2.15 -15.97 6.71
N THR A 245 -0.87 -15.74 6.96
CA THR A 245 -0.36 -15.42 8.30
C THR A 245 -0.59 -13.94 8.64
N SER A 246 -0.58 -13.60 9.93
CA SER A 246 -0.63 -12.20 10.37
C SER A 246 0.57 -11.39 9.85
N ALA A 247 1.72 -12.02 9.65
CA ALA A 247 2.91 -11.39 9.05
C ALA A 247 2.62 -11.05 7.58
N SER A 248 2.16 -12.02 6.78
CA SER A 248 1.81 -11.79 5.37
C SER A 248 0.70 -10.73 5.20
N ILE A 249 -0.28 -10.68 6.13
CA ILE A 249 -1.31 -9.62 6.12
C ILE A 249 -0.68 -8.24 6.35
N ILE A 250 0.28 -8.12 7.27
CA ILE A 250 0.96 -6.84 7.54
C ILE A 250 1.74 -6.38 6.30
N ASP A 251 2.46 -7.28 5.66
CA ASP A 251 3.23 -6.98 4.45
C ASP A 251 2.31 -6.55 3.30
N LEU A 252 1.20 -7.27 3.08
CA LEU A 252 0.19 -6.90 2.07
C LEU A 252 -0.44 -5.52 2.33
N VAL A 253 -0.72 -5.19 3.59
CA VAL A 253 -1.24 -3.86 3.98
C VAL A 253 -0.20 -2.78 3.72
N ASP A 254 1.08 -3.04 3.98
CA ASP A 254 2.17 -2.08 3.73
C ASP A 254 2.35 -1.83 2.23
N ASP A 255 2.35 -2.88 1.41
CA ASP A 255 2.42 -2.82 -0.06
C ASP A 255 1.23 -2.03 -0.64
N GLU A 256 -0.02 -2.31 -0.21
CA GLU A 256 -1.21 -1.59 -0.66
C GLU A 256 -1.14 -0.10 -0.28
N MET A 257 -0.71 0.20 0.95
CA MET A 257 -0.51 1.59 1.39
C MET A 257 0.57 2.30 0.58
N GLY A 258 1.63 1.61 0.20
CA GLY A 258 2.70 2.12 -0.67
C GLY A 258 2.16 2.47 -2.07
N ASP A 259 1.42 1.56 -2.67
CA ASP A 259 0.79 1.74 -3.98
C ASP A 259 -0.25 2.87 -3.97
N ASP A 260 -1.08 2.95 -2.95
CA ASP A 260 -2.06 4.03 -2.78
C ASP A 260 -1.38 5.40 -2.64
N TYR A 261 -0.27 5.46 -1.88
CA TYR A 261 0.53 6.67 -1.77
C TYR A 261 1.14 7.07 -3.11
N ALA A 262 1.65 6.11 -3.87
CA ALA A 262 2.18 6.34 -5.21
C ALA A 262 1.10 6.85 -6.18
N LYS A 263 -0.07 6.22 -6.19
CA LYS A 263 -1.24 6.63 -7.00
C LYS A 263 -1.71 8.04 -6.61
N LEU A 264 -1.78 8.36 -5.31
CA LEU A 264 -2.11 9.70 -4.82
C LEU A 264 -1.11 10.76 -5.31
N ALA A 265 0.16 10.40 -5.44
CA ALA A 265 1.20 11.26 -5.99
C ALA A 265 1.16 11.38 -7.53
N GLY A 266 0.32 10.61 -8.21
CA GLY A 266 0.20 10.57 -9.68
C GLY A 266 1.21 9.63 -10.35
N LEU A 267 1.60 8.57 -9.66
CA LEU A 267 2.36 7.44 -10.22
C LEU A 267 1.39 6.31 -10.61
N THR A 268 1.83 5.37 -11.40
CA THR A 268 1.02 4.17 -11.74
C THR A 268 1.25 3.01 -10.78
N ALA A 269 2.37 3.01 -10.06
CA ALA A 269 2.75 2.05 -9.02
C ALA A 269 3.88 2.63 -8.18
N GLU A 270 4.18 2.00 -7.04
CA GLU A 270 5.31 2.33 -6.20
C GLU A 270 6.65 2.28 -6.95
N GLU A 271 7.61 3.13 -6.56
CA GLU A 271 8.96 3.17 -7.13
C GLU A 271 10.00 2.70 -6.10
N ASP A 272 10.81 1.71 -6.46
CA ASP A 272 12.00 1.35 -5.71
C ASP A 272 13.18 2.28 -6.05
N LEU A 273 14.03 2.52 -5.06
CA LEU A 273 15.25 3.31 -5.20
C LEU A 273 16.23 2.71 -6.21
N LYS A 274 16.27 1.39 -6.34
CA LYS A 274 17.17 0.64 -7.23
C LYS A 274 16.66 0.49 -8.66
N GLU A 275 15.40 0.83 -8.93
CA GLU A 275 14.83 0.70 -10.26
C GLU A 275 15.57 1.50 -11.33
N PRO A 276 15.76 0.94 -12.56
CA PRO A 276 16.40 1.62 -13.66
C PRO A 276 15.54 2.80 -14.16
N LEU A 277 16.19 3.89 -14.60
CA LEU A 277 15.56 5.12 -15.06
C LEU A 277 14.37 4.89 -16.00
N LYS A 278 14.48 3.92 -16.90
CA LYS A 278 13.45 3.63 -17.90
C LYS A 278 12.14 3.13 -17.29
N GLU A 279 12.21 2.29 -16.27
CA GLU A 279 11.02 1.77 -15.56
C GLU A 279 10.37 2.88 -14.75
N ARG A 280 11.16 3.68 -14.01
CA ARG A 280 10.66 4.85 -13.27
C ARG A 280 9.97 5.86 -14.20
N MET A 281 10.50 6.08 -15.40
CA MET A 281 9.85 6.93 -16.41
C MET A 281 8.50 6.33 -16.87
N LYS A 282 8.39 5.01 -17.05
CA LYS A 282 7.14 4.37 -17.45
C LYS A 282 6.04 4.57 -16.40
N LYS A 283 6.38 4.51 -15.12
CA LYS A 283 5.43 4.72 -14.01
C LYS A 283 4.92 6.17 -13.94
N ARG A 284 5.69 7.17 -14.37
CA ARG A 284 5.35 8.60 -14.29
C ARG A 284 4.71 9.15 -15.57
N MET A 285 5.19 8.73 -16.73
CA MET A 285 4.83 9.34 -18.02
C MET A 285 3.33 9.32 -18.36
N PRO A 286 2.56 8.26 -18.09
CA PRO A 286 1.13 8.23 -18.41
C PRO A 286 0.37 9.40 -17.79
N TRP A 287 0.58 9.64 -16.49
CA TRP A 287 -0.07 10.74 -15.78
C TRP A 287 0.40 12.11 -16.25
N LEU A 288 1.71 12.29 -16.51
CA LEU A 288 2.24 13.56 -17.02
C LEU A 288 1.65 13.93 -18.38
N ILE A 289 1.41 12.96 -19.26
CA ILE A 289 0.77 13.19 -20.56
C ILE A 289 -0.69 13.62 -20.38
N ILE A 290 -1.44 12.94 -19.51
CA ILE A 290 -2.83 13.31 -19.20
C ILE A 290 -2.88 14.73 -18.63
N LEU A 291 -2.03 15.04 -17.67
CA LEU A 291 -1.97 16.37 -17.03
C LEU A 291 -1.57 17.46 -18.00
N LEU A 292 -0.66 17.18 -18.96
CA LEU A 292 -0.32 18.11 -20.03
C LEU A 292 -1.56 18.45 -20.88
N GLY A 293 -2.33 17.42 -21.26
CA GLY A 293 -3.59 17.62 -22.01
C GLY A 293 -4.62 18.45 -21.23
N LEU A 294 -4.82 18.14 -19.95
CA LEU A 294 -5.73 18.88 -19.07
C LEU A 294 -5.24 20.32 -18.85
N GLY A 295 -3.94 20.54 -18.69
CA GLY A 295 -3.33 21.88 -18.57
C GLY A 295 -3.56 22.74 -19.83
N MET A 296 -3.56 22.12 -21.03
CA MET A 296 -3.93 22.83 -22.28
C MET A 296 -5.42 23.25 -22.27
N VAL A 297 -6.31 22.43 -21.70
CA VAL A 297 -7.73 22.81 -21.55
C VAL A 297 -7.86 24.00 -20.60
N VAL A 298 -7.20 23.99 -19.45
CA VAL A 298 -7.20 25.12 -18.50
C VAL A 298 -6.69 26.38 -19.17
N SER A 299 -5.57 26.29 -19.90
CA SER A 299 -5.02 27.44 -20.66
C SER A 299 -5.99 27.98 -21.70
N SER A 300 -6.73 27.12 -22.40
CA SER A 300 -7.74 27.51 -23.37
C SER A 300 -8.90 28.27 -22.71
N VAL A 301 -9.32 27.82 -21.51
CA VAL A 301 -10.37 28.50 -20.73
C VAL A 301 -9.90 29.88 -20.27
N VAL A 302 -8.63 30.03 -19.83
CA VAL A 302 -8.07 31.36 -19.51
C VAL A 302 -8.16 32.30 -20.72
N GLY A 303 -7.90 31.79 -21.93
CA GLY A 303 -8.02 32.54 -23.18
C GLY A 303 -9.43 33.12 -23.44
N ILE A 304 -10.50 32.46 -22.98
CA ILE A 304 -11.88 32.98 -23.09
C ILE A 304 -12.03 34.30 -22.33
N PHE A 305 -11.26 34.45 -21.24
CA PHE A 305 -11.29 35.66 -20.38
C PHE A 305 -10.26 36.73 -20.79
N GLU A 306 -9.64 36.65 -21.96
CA GLU A 306 -8.64 37.61 -22.44
C GLU A 306 -9.10 39.08 -22.34
N LYS A 307 -10.37 39.37 -22.65
CA LYS A 307 -10.93 40.70 -22.51
C LYS A 307 -10.89 41.24 -21.08
N VAL A 308 -11.10 40.37 -20.09
CA VAL A 308 -11.06 40.73 -18.66
C VAL A 308 -9.65 41.03 -18.23
N VAL A 309 -8.73 40.18 -18.66
CA VAL A 309 -7.28 40.30 -18.40
C VAL A 309 -6.72 41.58 -19.01
N THR A 310 -7.10 41.90 -20.24
CA THR A 310 -6.64 43.10 -20.94
C THR A 310 -7.18 44.37 -20.31
N ALA A 311 -8.45 44.35 -19.88
CA ALA A 311 -9.07 45.51 -19.24
C ALA A 311 -8.55 45.78 -17.82
N LEU A 312 -8.23 44.70 -17.07
CA LEU A 312 -7.77 44.77 -15.67
C LEU A 312 -6.52 43.90 -15.45
N PRO A 313 -5.34 44.29 -15.95
CA PRO A 313 -4.13 43.44 -15.83
C PRO A 313 -3.74 43.10 -14.39
N ILE A 314 -4.20 43.90 -13.41
CA ILE A 314 -3.87 43.65 -12.00
C ILE A 314 -4.45 42.33 -11.47
N ILE A 315 -5.53 41.82 -12.05
CA ILE A 315 -6.12 40.55 -11.62
C ILE A 315 -5.23 39.35 -11.91
N MET A 316 -4.37 39.42 -12.97
CA MET A 316 -3.40 38.37 -13.27
C MET A 316 -2.41 38.16 -12.14
N CYS A 317 -2.05 39.23 -11.39
CA CYS A 317 -1.09 39.15 -10.29
C CYS A 317 -1.56 38.19 -9.17
N PHE A 318 -2.87 37.95 -9.05
CA PHE A 318 -3.47 37.18 -7.98
C PHE A 318 -4.07 35.85 -8.46
N GLN A 319 -3.97 35.54 -9.76
CA GLN A 319 -4.44 34.27 -10.32
C GLN A 319 -3.81 33.07 -9.60
N SER A 320 -2.48 33.05 -9.51
CA SER A 320 -1.75 31.94 -8.89
C SER A 320 -2.17 31.71 -7.44
N LEU A 321 -2.47 32.75 -6.67
CA LEU A 321 -2.95 32.63 -5.30
C LEU A 321 -4.25 31.84 -5.22
N ILE A 322 -5.20 32.12 -6.13
CA ILE A 322 -6.53 31.46 -6.09
C ILE A 322 -6.43 30.02 -6.59
N LEU A 323 -5.66 29.78 -7.65
CA LEU A 323 -5.41 28.43 -8.16
C LEU A 323 -4.74 27.56 -7.10
N ASP A 324 -3.67 28.07 -6.48
CA ASP A 324 -2.94 27.36 -5.44
C ASP A 324 -3.84 27.00 -4.24
N MET A 325 -4.62 27.94 -3.72
CA MET A 325 -5.52 27.68 -2.60
C MET A 325 -6.64 26.70 -2.97
N ALA A 326 -7.21 26.78 -4.15
CA ALA A 326 -8.20 25.85 -4.64
C ALA A 326 -7.64 24.44 -4.80
N GLY A 327 -6.45 24.30 -5.40
CA GLY A 327 -5.74 23.05 -5.56
C GLY A 327 -5.45 22.39 -4.21
N ASN A 328 -4.86 23.15 -3.28
CA ASN A 328 -4.49 22.66 -1.96
C ASN A 328 -5.70 22.16 -1.15
N VAL A 329 -6.80 22.91 -1.13
CA VAL A 329 -8.02 22.49 -0.42
C VAL A 329 -8.63 21.24 -1.05
N GLY A 330 -8.66 21.17 -2.37
CA GLY A 330 -9.15 19.99 -3.08
C GLY A 330 -8.31 18.74 -2.78
N THR A 331 -6.99 18.88 -2.74
CA THR A 331 -6.07 17.78 -2.39
C THR A 331 -6.22 17.35 -0.93
N GLN A 332 -6.47 18.29 -0.01
CA GLN A 332 -6.78 17.96 1.39
C GLN A 332 -8.09 17.17 1.51
N SER A 333 -9.16 17.60 0.83
CA SER A 333 -10.43 16.87 0.82
C SER A 333 -10.32 15.51 0.13
N LEU A 334 -9.48 15.40 -0.92
CA LEU A 334 -9.13 14.12 -1.55
C LEU A 334 -8.50 13.16 -0.56
N ALA A 335 -7.43 13.58 0.12
CA ALA A 335 -6.69 12.74 1.07
C ALA A 335 -7.58 12.22 2.21
N VAL A 336 -8.44 13.09 2.77
CA VAL A 336 -9.44 12.69 3.78
C VAL A 336 -10.42 11.67 3.21
N THR A 337 -10.89 11.90 1.98
CA THR A 337 -11.91 11.03 1.35
C THR A 337 -11.33 9.64 1.03
N ILE A 338 -10.12 9.57 0.45
CA ILE A 338 -9.44 8.29 0.20
C ILE A 338 -9.27 7.55 1.52
N ARG A 339 -8.74 8.20 2.56
CA ARG A 339 -8.56 7.58 3.88
C ARG A 339 -9.86 6.98 4.44
N VAL A 340 -10.98 7.70 4.35
CA VAL A 340 -12.29 7.20 4.82
C VAL A 340 -12.80 6.05 3.96
N LEU A 341 -12.51 6.05 2.66
CA LEU A 341 -12.92 4.99 1.74
C LEU A 341 -12.09 3.70 1.89
N MET A 342 -10.86 3.81 2.42
CA MET A 342 -10.02 2.66 2.77
C MET A 342 -10.44 2.01 4.10
N ASP A 343 -10.98 2.80 5.04
CA ASP A 343 -11.31 2.31 6.39
C ASP A 343 -12.77 1.84 6.53
N GLU A 344 -13.70 2.34 5.67
CA GLU A 344 -15.14 2.12 5.87
C GLU A 344 -15.91 1.91 4.56
N SER A 345 -16.75 0.88 4.52
CA SER A 345 -17.77 0.71 3.50
C SER A 345 -18.95 1.67 3.72
N LEU A 346 -18.90 2.83 3.07
CA LEU A 346 -19.87 3.92 3.29
C LEU A 346 -21.21 3.67 2.62
N THR A 347 -22.29 3.84 3.39
CA THR A 347 -23.66 3.92 2.87
C THR A 347 -23.86 5.21 2.07
N GLY A 348 -24.85 5.24 1.15
CA GLY A 348 -25.15 6.45 0.36
C GLY A 348 -25.42 7.72 1.19
N LYS A 349 -25.97 7.56 2.41
CA LYS A 349 -26.19 8.69 3.35
C LYS A 349 -24.87 9.20 3.92
N GLN A 350 -23.99 8.32 4.33
CA GLN A 350 -22.66 8.67 4.86
C GLN A 350 -21.80 9.35 3.78
N LYS A 351 -21.84 8.88 2.52
CA LYS A 351 -21.18 9.54 1.39
C LYS A 351 -21.63 11.00 1.22
N LEU A 352 -22.93 11.25 1.29
CA LEU A 352 -23.47 12.62 1.19
C LEU A 352 -23.06 13.46 2.40
N GLU A 353 -23.05 12.88 3.58
CA GLU A 353 -22.62 13.54 4.82
C GLU A 353 -21.13 13.92 4.78
N LEU A 354 -20.28 13.08 4.23
CA LEU A 354 -18.86 13.37 3.99
C LEU A 354 -18.68 14.57 3.05
N VAL A 355 -19.35 14.57 1.89
CA VAL A 355 -19.31 15.71 0.95
C VAL A 355 -19.75 17.00 1.64
N TRP A 356 -20.85 16.96 2.41
CA TRP A 356 -21.33 18.12 3.12
C TRP A 356 -20.39 18.62 4.21
N LYS A 357 -19.72 17.69 4.90
CA LYS A 357 -18.70 18.01 5.91
C LYS A 357 -17.51 18.72 5.28
N GLU A 358 -16.96 18.19 4.20
CA GLU A 358 -15.83 18.79 3.48
C GLU A 358 -16.18 20.16 2.87
N MET A 359 -17.38 20.30 2.30
CA MET A 359 -17.87 21.58 1.81
C MET A 359 -17.95 22.64 2.93
N ARG A 360 -18.39 22.27 4.13
CA ARG A 360 -18.41 23.19 5.28
C ARG A 360 -17.00 23.62 5.68
N ILE A 361 -16.04 22.70 5.66
CA ILE A 361 -14.64 23.00 5.94
C ILE A 361 -14.10 23.96 4.87
N GLY A 362 -14.36 23.69 3.59
CA GLY A 362 -13.99 24.57 2.47
C GLY A 362 -14.61 25.96 2.60
N LEU A 363 -15.88 26.05 3.01
CA LEU A 363 -16.57 27.33 3.25
C LEU A 363 -15.93 28.10 4.41
N CYS A 364 -15.63 27.45 5.52
CA CYS A 364 -15.03 28.12 6.69
C CYS A 364 -13.61 28.60 6.38
N ASN A 365 -12.79 27.75 5.77
CA ASN A 365 -11.43 28.09 5.37
C ASN A 365 -11.41 29.19 4.30
N GLY A 366 -12.28 29.07 3.29
CA GLY A 366 -12.45 30.09 2.23
C GLY A 366 -12.95 31.42 2.77
N GLY A 367 -13.86 31.40 3.75
CA GLY A 367 -14.34 32.62 4.42
C GLY A 367 -13.24 33.33 5.21
N LEU A 368 -12.47 32.56 6.00
CA LEU A 368 -11.36 33.11 6.80
C LEU A 368 -10.24 33.66 5.89
N LEU A 369 -9.79 32.89 4.91
CA LEU A 369 -8.72 33.29 4.00
C LEU A 369 -9.19 34.38 3.02
N GLY A 370 -10.44 34.33 2.59
CA GLY A 370 -11.06 35.39 1.77
C GLY A 370 -11.10 36.72 2.49
N PHE A 371 -11.48 36.73 3.77
CA PHE A 371 -11.46 37.94 4.60
C PHE A 371 -10.03 38.45 4.85
N LEU A 372 -9.08 37.55 5.14
CA LEU A 372 -7.69 37.92 5.30
C LEU A 372 -7.10 38.50 3.99
N SER A 373 -7.42 37.90 2.85
CA SER A 373 -7.03 38.37 1.53
C SER A 373 -7.63 39.73 1.21
N PHE A 374 -8.89 39.97 1.58
CA PHE A 374 -9.52 41.27 1.41
C PHE A 374 -8.72 42.38 2.08
N ILE A 375 -8.26 42.18 3.31
CA ILE A 375 -7.46 43.17 4.05
C ILE A 375 -6.05 43.29 3.44
N LEU A 376 -5.33 42.19 3.31
CA LEU A 376 -3.92 42.20 2.93
C LEU A 376 -3.70 42.65 1.47
N ILE A 377 -4.51 42.15 0.56
CA ILE A 377 -4.38 42.45 -0.87
C ILE A 377 -4.92 43.90 -1.11
N GLY A 378 -5.99 44.32 -0.45
CA GLY A 378 -6.47 45.69 -0.52
C GLY A 378 -5.39 46.70 -0.11
N LEU A 379 -4.76 46.44 1.04
CA LEU A 379 -3.66 47.24 1.54
C LEU A 379 -2.44 47.20 0.59
N TYR A 380 -2.08 46.03 0.08
CA TYR A 380 -0.98 45.85 -0.88
C TYR A 380 -1.21 46.67 -2.18
N ILE A 381 -2.40 46.56 -2.77
CA ILE A 381 -2.75 47.32 -3.99
C ILE A 381 -2.69 48.82 -3.73
N TYR A 382 -3.24 49.27 -2.59
CA TYR A 382 -3.24 50.67 -2.22
C TYR A 382 -1.84 51.25 -2.02
N LEU A 383 -0.99 50.56 -1.21
CA LEU A 383 0.31 51.09 -0.84
C LEU A 383 1.37 50.93 -1.94
N PHE A 384 1.38 49.77 -2.64
CA PHE A 384 2.47 49.42 -3.54
C PHE A 384 2.15 49.58 -5.04
N LYS A 385 0.84 49.56 -5.41
CA LYS A 385 0.42 49.77 -6.79
C LYS A 385 -0.13 51.18 -7.05
N GLY A 386 -0.23 52.01 -5.99
CA GLY A 386 -0.65 53.42 -6.11
C GLY A 386 -2.07 53.61 -6.64
N LYS A 387 -2.95 52.64 -6.45
CA LYS A 387 -4.36 52.71 -6.88
C LYS A 387 -5.22 53.39 -5.81
N THR A 388 -6.41 53.87 -6.22
CA THR A 388 -7.36 54.48 -5.27
C THR A 388 -7.84 53.44 -4.25
N LEU A 389 -8.22 53.93 -3.05
CA LEU A 389 -8.70 53.03 -1.97
C LEU A 389 -9.90 52.19 -2.42
N LEU A 390 -10.86 52.87 -3.11
CA LEU A 390 -12.06 52.18 -3.61
C LEU A 390 -11.72 51.07 -4.60
N PHE A 391 -10.84 51.31 -5.56
CA PHE A 391 -10.39 50.31 -6.53
C PHE A 391 -9.68 49.17 -5.84
N SER A 392 -8.76 49.46 -4.91
CA SER A 392 -7.95 48.48 -4.21
C SER A 392 -8.83 47.49 -3.43
N TYR A 393 -9.81 48.01 -2.68
CA TYR A 393 -10.71 47.16 -1.88
C TYR A 393 -11.84 46.54 -2.71
N ALA A 394 -12.22 47.09 -3.84
CA ALA A 394 -13.13 46.42 -4.77
C ALA A 394 -12.45 45.18 -5.43
N VAL A 395 -11.20 45.33 -5.90
CA VAL A 395 -10.44 44.21 -6.45
C VAL A 395 -10.18 43.14 -5.39
N SER A 396 -9.72 43.54 -4.21
CA SER A 396 -9.46 42.56 -3.12
C SER A 396 -10.73 41.90 -2.60
N GLY A 397 -11.86 42.57 -2.60
CA GLY A 397 -13.15 41.99 -2.27
C GLY A 397 -13.59 40.94 -3.29
N CYS A 398 -13.41 41.23 -4.58
CA CYS A 398 -13.62 40.24 -5.65
C CYS A 398 -12.75 39.01 -5.48
N ILE A 399 -11.47 39.21 -5.17
CA ILE A 399 -10.49 38.09 -4.89
C ILE A 399 -10.96 37.29 -3.67
N GLY A 400 -11.37 37.96 -2.58
CA GLY A 400 -11.81 37.26 -1.36
C GLY A 400 -13.06 36.41 -1.60
N VAL A 401 -14.03 36.91 -2.37
CA VAL A 401 -15.25 36.14 -2.74
C VAL A 401 -14.90 35.02 -3.69
N ALA A 402 -13.99 35.25 -4.66
CA ALA A 402 -13.53 34.21 -5.57
C ALA A 402 -12.81 33.09 -4.82
N LEU A 403 -11.97 33.42 -3.84
CA LEU A 403 -11.27 32.47 -2.99
C LEU A 403 -12.25 31.60 -2.18
N LEU A 404 -13.24 32.23 -1.56
CA LEU A 404 -14.28 31.51 -0.81
C LEU A 404 -15.04 30.52 -1.69
N LEU A 405 -15.51 30.95 -2.87
CA LEU A 405 -16.26 30.08 -3.78
C LEU A 405 -15.37 28.98 -4.41
N ALA A 406 -14.15 29.31 -4.81
CA ALA A 406 -13.22 28.36 -5.35
C ALA A 406 -12.90 27.26 -4.34
N MET A 407 -12.60 27.60 -3.08
CA MET A 407 -12.30 26.63 -2.03
C MET A 407 -13.51 25.77 -1.67
N LEU A 408 -14.73 26.35 -1.62
CA LEU A 408 -15.96 25.60 -1.40
C LEU A 408 -16.20 24.55 -2.48
N ILE A 409 -16.07 24.95 -3.76
CA ILE A 409 -16.30 24.04 -4.89
C ILE A 409 -15.17 23.00 -4.97
N SER A 410 -13.93 23.40 -4.74
CA SER A 410 -12.76 22.50 -4.76
C SER A 410 -12.83 21.42 -3.68
N SER A 411 -13.33 21.75 -2.48
CA SER A 411 -13.58 20.72 -1.46
C SER A 411 -14.63 19.70 -1.91
N ALA A 412 -15.71 20.17 -2.55
CA ALA A 412 -16.72 19.28 -3.10
C ALA A 412 -16.14 18.38 -4.23
N VAL A 413 -15.35 18.94 -5.13
CA VAL A 413 -14.69 18.21 -6.24
C VAL A 413 -13.73 17.17 -5.69
N GLY A 414 -12.85 17.54 -4.74
CA GLY A 414 -11.89 16.67 -4.10
C GLY A 414 -12.53 15.47 -3.38
N THR A 415 -13.77 15.63 -2.91
CA THR A 415 -14.54 14.54 -2.28
C THR A 415 -15.38 13.75 -3.29
N CYS A 416 -16.03 14.40 -4.23
CA CYS A 416 -16.94 13.73 -5.16
C CYS A 416 -16.22 12.85 -6.18
N ILE A 417 -15.02 13.22 -6.63
CA ILE A 417 -14.29 12.47 -7.66
C ILE A 417 -13.89 11.07 -7.16
N PRO A 418 -13.22 10.88 -6.00
CA PRO A 418 -12.90 9.54 -5.51
C PRO A 418 -14.15 8.72 -5.18
N LEU A 419 -15.22 9.32 -4.65
CA LEU A 419 -16.51 8.66 -4.46
C LEU A 419 -17.14 8.19 -5.78
N PHE A 420 -16.97 8.95 -6.85
CA PHE A 420 -17.42 8.56 -8.18
C PHE A 420 -16.58 7.39 -8.74
N PHE A 421 -15.26 7.40 -8.55
CA PHE A 421 -14.39 6.32 -8.98
C PHE A 421 -14.73 5.00 -8.27
N LYS A 422 -14.88 5.01 -6.94
CA LYS A 422 -15.36 3.83 -6.21
C LYS A 422 -16.73 3.33 -6.70
N LYS A 423 -17.63 4.24 -7.12
CA LYS A 423 -18.94 3.83 -7.65
C LYS A 423 -18.88 3.11 -9.00
N ILE A 424 -17.89 3.40 -9.81
CA ILE A 424 -17.69 2.74 -11.13
C ILE A 424 -16.61 1.64 -11.06
N ASN A 425 -16.30 1.16 -9.85
CA ASN A 425 -15.30 0.12 -9.59
C ASN A 425 -13.90 0.49 -10.11
N ILE A 426 -13.53 1.77 -10.03
CA ILE A 426 -12.15 2.22 -10.24
C ILE A 426 -11.62 2.59 -8.85
N ASP A 427 -10.37 2.19 -8.59
CA ASP A 427 -9.66 2.51 -7.36
C ASP A 427 -9.70 4.03 -7.08
N PRO A 428 -10.22 4.46 -5.91
CA PRO A 428 -10.29 5.88 -5.56
C PRO A 428 -8.94 6.60 -5.51
N ALA A 429 -7.85 5.89 -5.23
CA ALA A 429 -6.49 6.46 -5.17
C ALA A 429 -6.01 6.95 -6.54
N VAL A 430 -6.55 6.40 -7.63
CA VAL A 430 -6.32 6.90 -9.00
C VAL A 430 -6.79 8.34 -9.19
N ALA A 431 -7.72 8.85 -8.35
CA ALA A 431 -8.09 10.27 -8.30
C ALA A 431 -6.96 11.15 -7.74
N SER A 432 -5.76 11.02 -8.29
CA SER A 432 -4.51 11.57 -7.77
C SER A 432 -4.54 13.06 -7.45
N GLY A 433 -3.67 13.48 -6.53
CA GLY A 433 -3.49 14.89 -6.17
C GLY A 433 -3.30 15.80 -7.39
N PRO A 434 -2.39 15.49 -8.33
CA PRO A 434 -2.20 16.27 -9.56
C PRO A 434 -3.45 16.38 -10.44
N LEU A 435 -4.26 15.31 -10.55
CA LEU A 435 -5.51 15.34 -11.30
C LEU A 435 -6.52 16.30 -10.65
N ILE A 436 -6.72 16.17 -9.34
CA ILE A 436 -7.61 17.03 -8.57
C ILE A 436 -7.17 18.49 -8.63
N THR A 437 -5.87 18.76 -8.49
CA THR A 437 -5.32 20.12 -8.62
C THR A 437 -5.66 20.72 -9.99
N THR A 438 -5.47 19.98 -11.07
CA THR A 438 -5.74 20.47 -12.43
C THR A 438 -7.24 20.74 -12.67
N ILE A 439 -8.12 19.90 -12.13
CA ILE A 439 -9.58 20.13 -12.19
C ILE A 439 -9.95 21.36 -11.36
N ASN A 440 -9.35 21.51 -10.17
CA ASN A 440 -9.58 22.67 -9.32
C ASN A 440 -9.02 23.98 -9.91
N ASP A 441 -7.95 23.92 -10.70
CA ASP A 441 -7.44 25.05 -11.47
C ASP A 441 -8.51 25.55 -12.46
N LEU A 442 -9.18 24.63 -13.14
CA LEU A 442 -10.28 24.98 -14.03
C LEU A 442 -11.43 25.66 -13.28
N VAL A 443 -11.82 25.11 -12.12
CA VAL A 443 -12.85 25.71 -11.24
C VAL A 443 -12.43 27.10 -10.78
N ALA A 444 -11.18 27.24 -10.34
CA ALA A 444 -10.62 28.49 -9.85
C ALA A 444 -10.58 29.58 -10.94
N VAL A 445 -10.13 29.22 -12.15
CA VAL A 445 -10.10 30.12 -13.31
C VAL A 445 -11.49 30.64 -13.66
N ILE A 446 -12.45 29.73 -13.81
CA ILE A 446 -13.84 30.10 -14.16
C ILE A 446 -14.43 30.98 -13.07
N THR A 447 -14.28 30.61 -11.81
CA THR A 447 -14.80 31.36 -10.67
C THR A 447 -14.17 32.76 -10.58
N TYR A 448 -12.85 32.83 -10.65
CA TYR A 448 -12.12 34.07 -10.47
C TYR A 448 -12.33 35.05 -11.62
N TYR A 449 -12.14 34.62 -12.84
CA TYR A 449 -12.32 35.51 -13.98
C TYR A 449 -13.81 35.83 -14.26
N GLY A 450 -14.68 34.86 -14.01
CA GLY A 450 -16.12 35.05 -14.11
C GLY A 450 -16.63 36.12 -13.11
N LEU A 451 -16.20 36.06 -11.85
CA LEU A 451 -16.52 37.08 -10.85
C LEU A 451 -15.86 38.43 -11.17
N SER A 452 -14.60 38.39 -11.63
CA SER A 452 -13.90 39.63 -12.03
C SER A 452 -14.60 40.32 -13.20
N TRP A 453 -15.06 39.56 -14.19
CA TRP A 453 -15.87 40.08 -15.29
C TRP A 453 -17.16 40.68 -14.78
N LEU A 454 -17.94 39.93 -14.00
CA LEU A 454 -19.25 40.36 -13.51
C LEU A 454 -19.14 41.55 -12.57
N PHE A 455 -18.34 41.51 -11.53
CA PHE A 455 -18.27 42.55 -10.51
C PHE A 455 -17.45 43.76 -10.93
N LEU A 456 -16.26 43.56 -11.50
CA LEU A 456 -15.35 44.67 -11.75
C LEU A 456 -15.63 45.38 -13.09
N LEU A 457 -16.03 44.62 -14.14
CA LEU A 457 -16.29 45.23 -15.45
C LEU A 457 -17.74 45.60 -15.65
N GLU A 458 -18.71 44.69 -15.36
CA GLU A 458 -20.13 44.97 -15.63
C GLU A 458 -20.77 45.82 -14.55
N ILE A 459 -20.56 45.55 -13.25
CA ILE A 459 -21.23 46.25 -12.15
C ILE A 459 -20.49 47.53 -11.78
N LEU A 460 -19.19 47.46 -11.53
CA LEU A 460 -18.39 48.62 -11.06
C LEU A 460 -17.77 49.42 -12.20
N GLN A 461 -17.79 48.90 -13.43
CA GLN A 461 -17.30 49.56 -14.67
C GLN A 461 -15.90 50.16 -14.55
N PHE A 462 -14.96 49.42 -13.94
CA PHE A 462 -13.58 49.89 -13.79
C PHE A 462 -12.73 49.79 -15.06
N ALA A 463 -13.28 49.34 -16.19
CA ALA A 463 -12.64 49.41 -17.48
C ALA A 463 -12.75 50.84 -18.00
N GLY A 464 -11.70 51.61 -17.88
CA GLY A 464 -11.51 52.89 -18.50
C GLY A 464 -10.55 52.81 -19.63
#